data_7003e51562e7b0d839a9a222fb100b0b
#
_entry.id   7003e51562e7b0d839a9a222fb100b0b
#
_cell.length_a   1.000
_cell.length_b   1.000
_cell.length_c   1.000
_cell.angle_alpha   90.00
_cell.angle_beta   90.00
_cell.angle_gamma   90.00
#
_symmetry.space_group_name_H-M   'P 1'
#
loop_
_entity.id
_entity.type
_entity.pdbx_description
1 polymer ?
#
loop_
_entity_poly.entity_id
_entity_poly.type
_entity_poly.pdbx_seq_one_letter_code
_entity_poly.pdbx_strand_id
1 'polypeptide(L)'
;MAEKRVRPSWDRYFMDIAHVAASRSNCSRRQVAAVVVRDKQIISTGYNGTPRGIKNCSDGGCPRCNSDIPSGEGLGQCLCSHAEENAIVQAAYNGIRLKGATLQI
;
A
#
# COMPACT_ATOMS: atom_id res chain seq x y z
N MET A 1 5.26 -21.04 35.87
CA MET A 1 4.38 -19.87 35.74
C MET A 1 4.66 -19.18 34.41
N ALA A 2 3.62 -18.97 33.63
CA ALA A 2 3.79 -18.33 32.31
C ALA A 2 4.11 -16.85 32.46
N GLU A 3 5.05 -16.35 31.65
CA GLU A 3 5.32 -14.92 31.56
C GLU A 3 4.12 -14.20 30.97
N LYS A 4 3.91 -12.96 31.38
CA LYS A 4 2.87 -12.13 30.76
C LYS A 4 3.25 -11.86 29.32
N ARG A 5 2.32 -12.13 28.41
CA ARG A 5 2.49 -11.79 27.02
C ARG A 5 2.34 -10.27 26.83
N VAL A 6 3.31 -9.65 26.19
CA VAL A 6 3.26 -8.23 25.83
C VAL A 6 2.83 -8.14 24.38
N ARG A 7 1.66 -7.51 24.15
CA ARG A 7 1.16 -7.27 22.80
C ARG A 7 1.79 -6.01 22.22
N PRO A 8 2.00 -5.93 20.90
CA PRO A 8 2.42 -4.67 20.29
C PRO A 8 1.34 -3.61 20.46
N SER A 9 1.73 -2.34 20.40
CA SER A 9 0.77 -1.24 20.35
C SER A 9 -0.07 -1.32 19.07
N TRP A 10 -1.20 -0.63 19.04
CA TRP A 10 -2.02 -0.57 17.84
C TRP A 10 -1.25 0.00 16.64
N ASP A 11 -0.46 1.07 16.86
CA ASP A 11 0.34 1.65 15.79
C ASP A 11 1.35 0.66 15.24
N ARG A 12 2.05 -0.05 16.11
CA ARG A 12 3.03 -1.06 15.69
C ARG A 12 2.35 -2.20 14.94
N TYR A 13 1.22 -2.67 15.45
CA TYR A 13 0.43 -3.73 14.82
C TYR A 13 0.02 -3.35 13.39
N PHE A 14 -0.55 -2.16 13.21
CA PHE A 14 -0.97 -1.71 11.88
C PHE A 14 0.22 -1.48 10.94
N MET A 15 1.33 -0.96 11.46
CA MET A 15 2.53 -0.78 10.64
C MET A 15 3.14 -2.10 10.21
N ASP A 16 3.13 -3.11 11.08
CA ASP A 16 3.61 -4.44 10.72
C ASP A 16 2.74 -5.06 9.61
N ILE A 17 1.42 -4.88 9.69
CA ILE A 17 0.51 -5.33 8.63
C ILE A 17 0.79 -4.58 7.33
N ALA A 18 1.04 -3.27 7.39
CA ALA A 18 1.39 -2.48 6.20
C ALA A 18 2.68 -3.02 5.56
N HIS A 19 3.67 -3.38 6.35
CA HIS A 19 4.91 -3.96 5.83
C HIS A 19 4.65 -5.29 5.11
N VAL A 20 3.78 -6.14 5.65
CA VAL A 20 3.41 -7.38 4.98
C VAL A 20 2.68 -7.10 3.68
N ALA A 21 1.72 -6.15 3.69
CA ALA A 21 0.99 -5.77 2.48
C ALA A 21 1.95 -5.21 1.41
N ALA A 22 2.97 -4.46 1.81
CA ALA A 22 3.96 -3.90 0.90
C ALA A 22 4.73 -4.99 0.14
N SER A 23 4.85 -6.19 0.71
CA SER A 23 5.53 -7.30 0.04
C SER A 23 4.83 -7.72 -1.27
N ARG A 24 3.57 -7.37 -1.45
CA ARG A 24 2.82 -7.64 -2.68
C ARG A 24 2.92 -6.53 -3.71
N SER A 25 3.54 -5.40 -3.38
CA SER A 25 3.75 -4.32 -4.35
C SER A 25 4.46 -4.85 -5.59
N ASN A 26 3.98 -4.46 -6.76
CA ASN A 26 4.63 -4.82 -8.00
C ASN A 26 5.56 -3.71 -8.53
N CYS A 27 5.76 -2.64 -7.77
CA CYS A 27 6.69 -1.60 -8.17
C CYS A 27 8.13 -2.09 -8.06
N SER A 28 8.91 -1.94 -9.14
CA SER A 28 10.28 -2.43 -9.19
C SER A 28 11.26 -1.56 -8.39
N ARG A 29 10.90 -0.32 -8.08
CA ARG A 29 11.78 0.62 -7.38
C ARG A 29 11.48 0.75 -5.90
N ARG A 30 10.23 0.64 -5.51
CA ARG A 30 9.80 0.94 -4.14
C ARG A 30 8.58 0.13 -3.78
N GLN A 31 8.57 -0.45 -2.59
CA GLN A 31 7.44 -1.21 -2.07
C GLN A 31 6.87 -0.48 -0.87
N VAL A 32 5.65 0.03 -1.01
CA VAL A 32 4.95 0.80 0.00
C VAL A 32 3.53 0.26 0.12
N ALA A 33 2.98 0.29 1.31
CA ALA A 33 1.57 -0.05 1.53
C ALA A 33 0.91 0.95 2.46
N ALA A 34 -0.41 0.98 2.39
CA ALA A 34 -1.24 1.76 3.27
C ALA A 34 -2.33 0.88 3.86
N VAL A 35 -2.66 1.11 5.12
CA VAL A 35 -3.80 0.48 5.77
C VAL A 35 -4.78 1.57 6.19
N VAL A 36 -6.06 1.31 5.97
CA VAL A 36 -7.14 2.20 6.39
C VAL A 36 -7.84 1.57 7.58
N VAL A 37 -7.89 2.30 8.69
CA VAL A 37 -8.35 1.79 9.98
C VAL A 37 -9.52 2.63 10.48
N ARG A 38 -10.56 1.96 10.98
CA ARG A 38 -11.67 2.60 11.67
C ARG A 38 -12.06 1.74 12.86
N ASP A 39 -12.18 2.37 14.03
CA ASP A 39 -12.52 1.68 15.28
C ASP A 39 -11.58 0.49 15.56
N LYS A 40 -10.29 0.68 15.28
CA LYS A 40 -9.24 -0.33 15.46
C LYS A 40 -9.43 -1.58 14.60
N GLN A 41 -10.22 -1.45 13.52
CA GLN A 41 -10.40 -2.50 12.52
C GLN A 41 -9.80 -2.04 11.19
N ILE A 42 -9.06 -2.93 10.55
CA ILE A 42 -8.58 -2.67 9.20
C ILE A 42 -9.75 -2.86 8.25
N ILE A 43 -10.11 -1.81 7.52
CA ILE A 43 -11.23 -1.85 6.58
C ILE A 43 -10.79 -1.89 5.13
N SER A 44 -9.53 -1.52 4.85
CA SER A 44 -8.96 -1.63 3.51
C SER A 44 -7.45 -1.59 3.60
N THR A 45 -6.81 -2.18 2.60
CA THR A 45 -5.36 -2.09 2.41
C THR A 45 -5.08 -1.77 0.95
N GLY A 46 -3.92 -1.18 0.71
CA GLY A 46 -3.43 -0.95 -0.64
C GLY A 46 -1.91 -0.97 -0.65
N TYR A 47 -1.34 -1.33 -1.78
CA TYR A 47 0.09 -1.23 -2.01
C TYR A 47 0.31 -0.55 -3.36
N ASN A 48 1.48 0.04 -3.55
CA ASN A 48 1.78 0.73 -4.79
C ASN A 48 2.04 -0.25 -5.93
N GLY A 49 1.73 0.17 -7.14
CA GLY A 49 1.92 -0.64 -8.32
C GLY A 49 1.08 -0.15 -9.48
N THR A 50 1.23 -0.82 -10.62
CA THR A 50 0.42 -0.52 -11.79
C THR A 50 -1.05 -0.87 -11.56
N PRO A 51 -2.00 -0.12 -12.16
CA PRO A 51 -3.43 -0.42 -12.03
C PRO A 51 -3.78 -1.81 -12.55
N ARG A 52 -4.93 -2.33 -12.13
CA ARG A 52 -5.46 -3.60 -12.65
C ARG A 52 -5.61 -3.54 -14.17
N GLY A 53 -5.29 -4.64 -14.81
CA GLY A 53 -5.36 -4.74 -16.26
C GLY A 53 -4.13 -4.21 -16.98
N ILE A 54 -3.23 -3.56 -16.26
CA ILE A 54 -1.94 -3.09 -16.79
C ILE A 54 -0.87 -4.08 -16.33
N LYS A 55 0.10 -4.33 -17.20
CA LYS A 55 1.24 -5.19 -16.88
C LYS A 55 1.93 -4.70 -15.61
N ASN A 56 2.32 -5.63 -14.74
CA ASN A 56 2.99 -5.30 -13.49
C ASN A 56 4.28 -4.51 -13.73
N CYS A 57 4.54 -3.52 -12.88
CA CYS A 57 5.76 -2.73 -12.96
C CYS A 57 7.00 -3.62 -12.92
N SER A 58 7.01 -4.63 -12.05
CA SER A 58 8.12 -5.58 -11.93
C SER A 58 8.35 -6.41 -13.20
N ASP A 59 7.35 -6.49 -14.07
CA ASP A 59 7.42 -7.18 -15.36
C ASP A 59 7.62 -6.20 -16.52
N GLY A 60 8.00 -4.96 -16.22
CA GLY A 60 8.28 -3.94 -17.23
C GLY A 60 7.09 -3.04 -17.57
N GLY A 61 5.98 -3.12 -16.82
CA GLY A 61 4.75 -2.39 -17.13
C GLY A 61 4.79 -0.88 -16.88
N CYS A 62 5.75 -0.40 -16.08
CA CYS A 62 5.92 1.04 -15.84
C CYS A 62 7.20 1.52 -16.52
N PRO A 63 7.08 2.34 -17.58
CA PRO A 63 8.28 2.82 -18.31
C PRO A 63 9.25 3.58 -17.41
N ARG A 64 8.75 4.43 -16.55
CA ARG A 64 9.60 5.24 -15.66
C ARG A 64 10.40 4.37 -14.69
N CYS A 65 9.76 3.40 -14.02
CA CYS A 65 10.43 2.55 -13.03
C CYS A 65 11.43 1.59 -13.67
N ASN A 66 11.26 1.26 -14.96
CA ASN A 66 12.12 0.34 -15.70
C ASN A 66 13.08 1.07 -16.64
N SER A 67 13.32 2.36 -16.41
CA SER A 67 14.25 3.19 -17.16
C SER A 67 15.42 3.63 -16.28
N ASP A 68 16.37 4.36 -16.89
CA ASP A 68 17.51 4.94 -16.18
C ASP A 68 17.20 6.29 -15.53
N ILE A 69 15.95 6.71 -15.52
CA ILE A 69 15.55 8.00 -14.95
C ILE A 69 15.86 8.00 -13.45
N PRO A 70 16.58 9.03 -12.94
CA PRO A 70 16.91 9.12 -11.52
C PRO A 70 15.67 9.18 -10.62
N SER A 71 15.84 8.74 -9.38
CA SER A 71 14.78 8.80 -8.37
C SER A 71 14.26 10.23 -8.20
N GLY A 72 12.95 10.39 -8.17
CA GLY A 72 12.29 11.70 -8.04
C GLY A 72 12.08 12.44 -9.35
N GLU A 73 12.67 11.97 -10.46
CA GLU A 73 12.49 12.57 -11.78
C GLU A 73 11.55 11.74 -12.63
N GLY A 74 10.95 12.36 -13.63
CA GLY A 74 10.06 11.69 -14.58
C GLY A 74 8.79 11.11 -13.95
N LEU A 75 8.33 11.66 -12.84
CA LEU A 75 7.14 11.15 -12.12
C LEU A 75 5.88 11.18 -12.96
N GLY A 76 5.77 12.12 -13.91
CA GLY A 76 4.64 12.19 -14.83
C GLY A 76 4.54 11.01 -15.78
N GLN A 77 5.60 10.22 -15.92
CA GLN A 77 5.63 9.02 -16.77
C GLN A 77 5.38 7.74 -15.97
N CYS A 78 5.24 7.86 -14.67
CA CYS A 78 5.05 6.70 -13.81
C CYS A 78 3.60 6.21 -13.86
N LEU A 79 3.42 4.93 -14.21
CA LEU A 79 2.11 4.29 -14.26
C LEU A 79 1.69 3.65 -12.93
N CYS A 80 2.59 3.62 -11.95
CA CYS A 80 2.28 3.05 -10.64
C CYS A 80 1.37 3.97 -9.85
N SER A 81 0.26 3.44 -9.36
CA SER A 81 -0.61 4.15 -8.42
C SER A 81 0.00 4.12 -7.03
N HIS A 82 -0.29 5.13 -6.24
CA HIS A 82 0.17 5.20 -4.86
C HIS A 82 -0.61 4.23 -3.96
N ALA A 83 0.02 3.79 -2.87
CA ALA A 83 -0.58 2.84 -1.93
C ALA A 83 -1.89 3.36 -1.34
N GLU A 84 -1.94 4.63 -0.93
CA GLU A 84 -3.15 5.25 -0.36
C GLU A 84 -4.26 5.34 -1.39
N GLU A 85 -3.96 5.67 -2.64
CA GLU A 85 -4.94 5.68 -3.72
C GLU A 85 -5.54 4.29 -3.89
N ASN A 86 -4.72 3.26 -3.93
CA ASN A 86 -5.16 1.89 -4.10
C ASN A 86 -6.00 1.41 -2.93
N ALA A 87 -5.66 1.81 -1.70
CA ALA A 87 -6.47 1.48 -0.52
C ALA A 87 -7.86 2.11 -0.59
N ILE A 88 -7.95 3.37 -1.03
CA ILE A 88 -9.21 4.08 -1.18
C ILE A 88 -10.04 3.47 -2.31
N VAL A 89 -9.43 3.18 -3.44
CA VAL A 89 -10.10 2.55 -4.58
C VAL A 89 -10.63 1.16 -4.20
N GLN A 90 -9.83 0.38 -3.47
CA GLN A 90 -10.24 -0.94 -3.01
C GLN A 90 -11.46 -0.86 -2.07
N ALA A 91 -11.47 0.12 -1.16
CA ALA A 91 -12.62 0.36 -0.29
C ALA A 91 -13.87 0.72 -1.11
N ALA A 92 -13.72 1.62 -2.08
CA ALA A 92 -14.83 2.02 -2.95
C ALA A 92 -15.37 0.82 -3.76
N TYR A 93 -14.47 0.01 -4.28
CA TYR A 93 -14.84 -1.20 -5.04
C TYR A 93 -15.66 -2.17 -4.20
N ASN A 94 -15.34 -2.30 -2.93
CA ASN A 94 -16.04 -3.20 -2.01
C ASN A 94 -17.22 -2.53 -1.29
N GLY A 95 -17.57 -1.30 -1.62
CA GLY A 95 -18.66 -0.57 -0.99
C GLY A 95 -18.41 -0.21 0.48
N ILE A 96 -17.14 -0.08 0.86
CA ILE A 96 -16.76 0.22 2.24
C ILE A 96 -16.73 1.72 2.46
N ARG A 97 -17.40 2.18 3.51
CA ARG A 97 -17.46 3.57 3.88
C ARG A 97 -16.18 4.00 4.59
N LEU A 98 -15.57 5.09 4.13
CA LEU A 98 -14.31 5.60 4.69
C LEU A 98 -14.48 6.67 5.76
N LYS A 99 -15.69 7.17 5.97
CA LYS A 99 -15.93 8.23 6.96
C LYS A 99 -15.46 7.79 8.34
N GLY A 100 -14.68 8.64 9.00
CA GLY A 100 -14.14 8.36 10.33
C GLY A 100 -12.92 7.45 10.34
N ALA A 101 -12.39 7.08 9.18
CA ALA A 101 -11.22 6.23 9.09
C ALA A 101 -9.92 7.03 9.15
N THR A 102 -8.85 6.36 9.56
CA THR A 102 -7.48 6.89 9.58
C THR A 102 -6.64 6.07 8.60
N LEU A 103 -5.80 6.75 7.86
CA LEU A 103 -4.86 6.12 6.93
C LEU A 103 -3.47 6.06 7.55
N GLN A 104 -2.85 4.88 7.52
CA GLN A 104 -1.47 4.69 7.94
C GLN A 104 -0.65 4.13 6.78
N ILE A 105 0.50 4.73 6.55
CA ILE A 105 1.40 4.39 5.46
C ILE A 105 2.71 3.85 6.00
#